data_836e02d6142fe126ed6ceda2bcc7bda4
#
_entry.id   836e02d6142fe126ed6ceda2bcc7bda4
#
_cell.length_a   1.000
_cell.length_b   1.000
_cell.length_c   1.000
_cell.angle_alpha   90.00
_cell.angle_beta   90.00
_cell.angle_gamma   90.00
#
_symmetry.space_group_name_H-M   'P 1'
#
loop_
_entity.id
_entity.type
_entity.pdbx_description
1 polymer ?
#
loop_
_entity_poly.entity_id
_entity_poly.type
_entity_poly.pdbx_seq_one_letter_code
_entity_poly.pdbx_strand_id
1 'polypeptide(L)'
;MSDREFDVVLHGASGFTGRLAVAYFARHAPAGFRWAIAGRDLARLKSIEANVPILVFDSSSQAGVDAAVARTRVMLSTAGPFREYSDALVDACVRLRTHYIDISGESVRIRDLIDRYHQRAVEARVRIVTLCGFSSVPADLAVYLLNKSLAGRLAEAKGFFQMGGGSFNGGTISSMANAHVSGDVERERDPFLLVPGHRGAAERIEDDAKGVRYDRTIGAWTAPSPMATSDTRAILRSAALGGNRVIYQESMVFPGLGGMVRAIGFAAVIGALDAMMRNGVTRNLLQKLIPPGSGPSEKAMDAAWFELRVYGSTKEGAKAEAVIRGNGDASNRITVKCVCEGALAMVLDEAGSPTAYGILTPSAAFGDVLVQRLVVARLEIGVMGLP
;
A
#
# COMPACT_ATOMS: atom_id res chain seq x y z
N MET A 1 -16.35 7.94 19.61
CA MET A 1 -15.28 8.71 18.90
C MET A 1 -15.73 10.06 18.36
N SER A 2 -16.97 10.52 18.61
CA SER A 2 -17.55 11.78 18.08
C SER A 2 -16.91 13.08 18.61
N ASP A 3 -16.24 13.04 19.77
CA ASP A 3 -15.75 14.26 20.46
C ASP A 3 -14.26 14.55 20.24
N ARG A 4 -13.63 13.95 19.23
CA ARG A 4 -12.23 14.26 18.90
C ARG A 4 -12.14 15.58 18.17
N GLU A 5 -11.08 16.36 18.43
CA GLU A 5 -10.83 17.66 17.81
C GLU A 5 -10.68 17.55 16.28
N PHE A 6 -10.00 16.49 15.81
CA PHE A 6 -9.77 16.24 14.39
C PHE A 6 -10.39 14.92 13.93
N ASP A 7 -10.87 14.91 12.72
CA ASP A 7 -11.28 13.70 12.02
C ASP A 7 -10.06 12.93 11.52
N VAL A 8 -9.05 13.65 10.94
CA VAL A 8 -7.77 13.08 10.51
C VAL A 8 -6.61 13.96 10.94
N VAL A 9 -5.53 13.34 11.45
CA VAL A 9 -4.21 13.97 11.57
C VAL A 9 -3.25 13.31 10.59
N LEU A 10 -2.65 14.10 9.69
CA LEU A 10 -1.68 13.64 8.71
C LEU A 10 -0.26 13.81 9.26
N HIS A 11 0.32 12.71 9.72
CA HIS A 11 1.70 12.64 10.20
C HIS A 11 2.69 12.46 9.06
N GLY A 12 3.85 13.15 9.12
CA GLY A 12 4.83 13.15 8.06
C GLY A 12 4.53 14.12 6.92
N ALA A 13 3.70 15.12 7.19
CA ALA A 13 3.21 16.11 6.21
C ALA A 13 4.31 16.84 5.44
N SER A 14 5.49 17.06 6.03
CA SER A 14 6.62 17.75 5.39
C SER A 14 7.46 16.85 4.47
N GLY A 15 7.22 15.54 4.44
CA GLY A 15 7.83 14.59 3.50
C GLY A 15 7.30 14.76 2.07
N PHE A 16 7.95 14.10 1.10
CA PHE A 16 7.51 14.19 -0.31
C PHE A 16 6.05 13.74 -0.48
N THR A 17 5.74 12.52 -0.08
CA THR A 17 4.38 11.96 -0.15
C THR A 17 3.40 12.72 0.75
N GLY A 18 3.89 13.19 1.93
CA GLY A 18 3.09 13.98 2.85
C GLY A 18 2.58 15.29 2.24
N ARG A 19 3.45 16.05 1.55
CA ARG A 19 3.03 17.28 0.85
C ARG A 19 1.99 17.00 -0.23
N LEU A 20 2.12 15.90 -0.98
CA LEU A 20 1.12 15.49 -1.95
C LEU A 20 -0.22 15.13 -1.28
N ALA A 21 -0.18 14.44 -0.14
CA ALA A 21 -1.37 14.11 0.65
C ALA A 21 -2.04 15.37 1.22
N VAL A 22 -1.27 16.34 1.71
CA VAL A 22 -1.80 17.65 2.13
C VAL A 22 -2.53 18.35 0.98
N ALA A 23 -1.91 18.42 -0.20
CA ALA A 23 -2.53 19.01 -1.38
C ALA A 23 -3.80 18.24 -1.81
N TYR A 24 -3.83 16.93 -1.61
CA TYR A 24 -5.01 16.12 -1.89
C TYR A 24 -6.15 16.43 -0.91
N PHE A 25 -5.90 16.42 0.39
CA PHE A 25 -6.91 16.77 1.40
C PHE A 25 -7.46 18.18 1.21
N ALA A 26 -6.59 19.15 0.93
CA ALA A 26 -7.00 20.53 0.68
C ALA A 26 -8.00 20.69 -0.48
N ARG A 27 -7.96 19.76 -1.45
CA ARG A 27 -8.85 19.77 -2.64
C ARG A 27 -10.10 18.90 -2.50
N HIS A 28 -10.04 17.83 -1.70
CA HIS A 28 -11.04 16.74 -1.71
C HIS A 28 -11.71 16.52 -0.36
N ALA A 29 -11.16 17.05 0.74
CA ALA A 29 -11.86 16.98 2.04
C ALA A 29 -13.16 17.77 1.97
N PRO A 30 -14.29 17.21 2.39
CA PRO A 30 -15.57 17.90 2.33
C PRO A 30 -15.62 19.10 3.30
N ALA A 31 -16.53 20.02 3.05
CA ALA A 31 -16.74 21.16 3.94
C ALA A 31 -17.06 20.69 5.37
N GLY A 32 -16.41 21.28 6.36
CA GLY A 32 -16.56 20.91 7.76
C GLY A 32 -15.70 19.71 8.22
N PHE A 33 -14.93 19.09 7.32
CA PHE A 33 -13.99 18.03 7.68
C PHE A 33 -12.79 18.62 8.44
N ARG A 34 -12.60 18.16 9.68
CA ARG A 34 -11.60 18.70 10.59
C ARG A 34 -10.31 17.89 10.49
N TRP A 35 -9.29 18.46 9.88
CA TRP A 35 -8.02 17.79 9.75
C TRP A 35 -6.84 18.70 10.12
N ALA A 36 -5.72 18.08 10.46
CA ALA A 36 -4.49 18.77 10.84
C ALA A 36 -3.28 18.09 10.22
N ILE A 37 -2.20 18.83 10.08
CA ILE A 37 -0.89 18.29 9.68
C ILE A 37 0.01 18.13 10.88
N ALA A 38 0.89 17.10 10.82
CA ALA A 38 1.77 16.78 11.93
C ALA A 38 3.17 16.37 11.48
N GLY A 39 4.15 16.62 12.36
CA GLY A 39 5.55 16.24 12.18
C GLY A 39 6.42 16.84 13.27
N ARG A 40 7.73 16.59 13.19
CA ARG A 40 8.68 17.01 14.24
C ARG A 40 9.26 18.42 14.07
N ASP A 41 9.20 18.97 12.87
CA ASP A 41 9.83 20.25 12.51
C ASP A 41 8.77 21.31 12.17
N LEU A 42 8.56 22.23 13.10
CA LEU A 42 7.58 23.30 12.95
C LEU A 42 7.86 24.20 11.74
N ALA A 43 9.13 24.50 11.46
CA ALA A 43 9.48 25.41 10.36
C ALA A 43 9.12 24.79 9.01
N ARG A 44 9.43 23.48 8.85
CA ARG A 44 9.03 22.70 7.67
C ARG A 44 7.53 22.53 7.54
N LEU A 45 6.80 22.39 8.63
CA LEU A 45 5.33 22.31 8.61
C LEU A 45 4.71 23.65 8.23
N LYS A 46 5.22 24.76 8.75
CA LYS A 46 4.77 26.11 8.40
C LYS A 46 5.04 26.50 6.95
N SER A 47 6.09 25.91 6.32
CA SER A 47 6.36 26.14 4.89
C SER A 47 5.38 25.40 3.96
N ILE A 48 4.52 24.55 4.50
CA ILE A 48 3.41 23.96 3.74
C ILE A 48 2.27 24.98 3.84
N GLU A 49 1.94 25.62 2.74
CA GLU A 49 0.87 26.62 2.65
C GLU A 49 -0.53 25.97 2.75
N ALA A 50 -0.77 25.26 3.86
CA ALA A 50 -2.07 24.68 4.17
C ALA A 50 -2.69 25.46 5.33
N ASN A 51 -3.88 26.01 5.14
CA ASN A 51 -4.61 26.74 6.18
C ASN A 51 -5.31 25.74 7.13
N VAL A 52 -4.51 24.93 7.85
CA VAL A 52 -4.99 23.93 8.80
C VAL A 52 -4.13 23.91 10.07
N PRO A 53 -4.64 23.42 11.20
CA PRO A 53 -3.87 23.29 12.44
C PRO A 53 -2.61 22.45 12.26
N ILE A 54 -1.57 22.80 13.00
CA ILE A 54 -0.27 22.13 13.02
C ILE A 54 -0.05 21.50 14.39
N LEU A 55 0.26 20.20 14.39
CA LEU A 55 0.66 19.45 15.57
C LEU A 55 2.15 19.13 15.48
N VAL A 56 2.92 19.57 16.46
CA VAL A 56 4.36 19.30 16.52
C VAL A 56 4.64 18.24 17.56
N PHE A 57 5.17 17.11 17.14
CA PHE A 57 5.65 16.06 18.04
C PHE A 57 6.74 15.22 17.37
N ASP A 58 7.57 14.60 18.20
CA ASP A 58 8.55 13.60 17.80
C ASP A 58 7.99 12.21 18.06
N SER A 59 8.08 11.30 17.08
CA SER A 59 7.64 9.90 17.19
C SER A 59 8.43 9.10 18.25
N SER A 60 9.59 9.58 18.67
CA SER A 60 10.36 9.01 19.78
C SER A 60 9.84 9.40 21.17
N SER A 61 8.98 10.44 21.24
CA SER A 61 8.37 10.92 22.51
C SER A 61 6.99 10.29 22.70
N GLN A 62 6.88 9.29 23.57
CA GLN A 62 5.60 8.63 23.84
C GLN A 62 4.53 9.63 24.28
N ALA A 63 4.86 10.59 25.15
CA ALA A 63 3.91 11.61 25.60
C ALA A 63 3.44 12.53 24.45
N GLY A 64 4.34 12.90 23.53
CA GLY A 64 4.00 13.69 22.34
C GLY A 64 3.10 12.92 21.38
N VAL A 65 3.41 11.64 21.15
CA VAL A 65 2.60 10.72 20.35
C VAL A 65 1.20 10.57 20.95
N ASP A 66 1.10 10.27 22.24
CA ASP A 66 -0.18 10.08 22.93
C ASP A 66 -1.05 11.34 22.89
N ALA A 67 -0.44 12.51 23.12
CA ALA A 67 -1.14 13.79 23.03
C ALA A 67 -1.72 14.06 21.64
N ALA A 68 -0.98 13.72 20.57
CA ALA A 68 -1.46 13.89 19.20
C ALA A 68 -2.56 12.86 18.84
N VAL A 69 -2.33 11.58 19.15
CA VAL A 69 -3.28 10.50 18.86
C VAL A 69 -4.60 10.68 19.62
N ALA A 70 -4.56 11.17 20.88
CA ALA A 70 -5.77 11.44 21.66
C ALA A 70 -6.70 12.48 21.03
N ARG A 71 -6.23 13.34 20.13
CA ARG A 71 -6.98 14.44 19.51
C ARG A 71 -7.65 14.07 18.18
N THR A 72 -7.39 12.90 17.62
CA THR A 72 -7.90 12.54 16.29
C THR A 72 -8.69 11.23 16.26
N ARG A 73 -9.62 11.10 15.32
CA ARG A 73 -10.32 9.84 15.02
C ARG A 73 -9.45 8.90 14.20
N VAL A 74 -8.67 9.45 13.26
CA VAL A 74 -7.78 8.70 12.38
C VAL A 74 -6.39 9.35 12.35
N MET A 75 -5.36 8.56 12.60
CA MET A 75 -3.97 8.94 12.37
C MET A 75 -3.53 8.39 11.01
N LEU A 76 -3.30 9.26 10.03
CA LEU A 76 -2.72 8.91 8.74
C LEU A 76 -1.22 9.17 8.79
N SER A 77 -0.39 8.15 8.52
CA SER A 77 1.06 8.32 8.49
C SER A 77 1.64 8.12 7.09
N THR A 78 2.44 9.11 6.66
CA THR A 78 3.30 9.03 5.47
C THR A 78 4.78 9.10 5.84
N ALA A 79 5.10 9.02 7.13
CA ALA A 79 6.46 9.13 7.65
C ALA A 79 7.16 7.77 7.61
N GLY A 80 7.90 7.50 6.55
CA GLY A 80 8.83 6.35 6.45
C GLY A 80 10.28 6.74 6.79
N PRO A 81 11.13 5.78 7.16
CA PRO A 81 10.86 4.34 7.35
C PRO A 81 9.87 4.07 8.48
N PHE A 82 8.87 3.22 8.20
CA PHE A 82 7.73 3.06 9.10
C PHE A 82 8.09 2.36 10.41
N ARG A 83 9.04 1.44 10.39
CA ARG A 83 9.56 0.79 11.60
C ARG A 83 10.11 1.82 12.60
N GLU A 84 10.72 2.89 12.13
CA GLU A 84 11.33 3.91 13.00
C GLU A 84 10.32 4.92 13.53
N TYR A 85 9.31 5.29 12.72
CA TYR A 85 8.46 6.45 13.03
C TYR A 85 7.01 6.12 13.32
N SER A 86 6.57 4.89 13.13
CA SER A 86 5.14 4.57 13.20
C SER A 86 4.77 3.51 14.25
N ASP A 87 5.70 2.76 14.81
CA ASP A 87 5.36 1.73 15.80
C ASP A 87 4.79 2.32 17.09
N ALA A 88 5.34 3.44 17.57
CA ALA A 88 4.80 4.17 18.72
C ALA A 88 3.40 4.75 18.43
N LEU A 89 3.16 5.20 17.19
CA LEU A 89 1.83 5.66 16.76
C LEU A 89 0.82 4.53 16.77
N VAL A 90 1.18 3.34 16.26
CA VAL A 90 0.28 2.17 16.25
C VAL A 90 -0.06 1.75 17.68
N ASP A 91 0.94 1.66 18.59
CA ASP A 91 0.69 1.35 20.00
C ASP A 91 -0.28 2.35 20.63
N ALA A 92 -0.04 3.65 20.47
CA ALA A 92 -0.90 4.70 20.98
C ALA A 92 -2.32 4.62 20.37
N CYS A 93 -2.44 4.35 19.07
CA CYS A 93 -3.73 4.21 18.40
C CYS A 93 -4.56 3.07 19.00
N VAL A 94 -3.94 1.93 19.27
CA VAL A 94 -4.63 0.80 19.93
C VAL A 94 -5.03 1.15 21.37
N ARG A 95 -4.14 1.74 22.17
CA ARG A 95 -4.42 2.10 23.58
C ARG A 95 -5.50 3.18 23.70
N LEU A 96 -5.47 4.17 22.82
CA LEU A 96 -6.34 5.35 22.87
C LEU A 96 -7.57 5.23 21.96
N ARG A 97 -7.79 4.06 21.35
CA ARG A 97 -8.92 3.77 20.47
C ARG A 97 -9.05 4.75 19.31
N THR A 98 -7.94 5.01 18.62
CA THR A 98 -7.84 5.82 17.41
C THR A 98 -7.54 4.92 16.23
N HIS A 99 -8.15 5.13 15.09
CA HIS A 99 -7.83 4.38 13.88
C HIS A 99 -6.49 4.83 13.30
N TYR A 100 -5.84 3.95 12.56
CA TYR A 100 -4.54 4.23 11.92
C TYR A 100 -4.54 3.75 10.47
N ILE A 101 -3.90 4.52 9.60
CA ILE A 101 -3.68 4.15 8.20
C ILE A 101 -2.31 4.61 7.73
N ASP A 102 -1.60 3.77 6.97
CA ASP A 102 -0.32 4.09 6.36
C ASP A 102 -0.12 3.45 4.98
N ILE A 103 0.99 3.83 4.33
CA ILE A 103 1.40 3.34 3.01
C ILE A 103 2.60 2.37 3.09
N SER A 104 2.86 1.79 4.25
CA SER A 104 3.99 0.90 4.46
C SER A 104 3.88 -0.38 3.62
N GLY A 105 4.93 -0.72 2.88
CA GLY A 105 5.14 -2.02 2.25
C GLY A 105 6.14 -2.91 3.02
N GLU A 106 6.57 -2.50 4.23
CA GLU A 106 7.53 -3.21 5.06
C GLU A 106 6.92 -4.47 5.68
N SER A 107 6.79 -5.55 4.91
CA SER A 107 6.01 -6.75 5.26
C SER A 107 6.46 -7.41 6.57
N VAL A 108 7.75 -7.43 6.87
CA VAL A 108 8.26 -7.97 8.14
C VAL A 108 7.81 -7.13 9.33
N ARG A 109 7.85 -5.79 9.22
CA ARG A 109 7.30 -4.90 10.24
C ARG A 109 5.80 -5.15 10.43
N ILE A 110 5.04 -5.29 9.34
CA ILE A 110 3.60 -5.54 9.41
C ILE A 110 3.32 -6.87 10.12
N ARG A 111 4.14 -7.90 9.89
CA ARG A 111 4.05 -9.15 10.64
C ARG A 111 4.28 -8.93 12.13
N ASP A 112 5.29 -8.18 12.51
CA ASP A 112 5.55 -7.83 13.90
C ASP A 112 4.38 -7.06 14.54
N LEU A 113 3.71 -6.18 13.78
CA LEU A 113 2.48 -5.50 14.22
C LEU A 113 1.30 -6.47 14.40
N ILE A 114 1.13 -7.42 13.48
CA ILE A 114 0.10 -8.46 13.57
C ILE A 114 0.29 -9.26 14.86
N ASP A 115 1.50 -9.73 15.12
CA ASP A 115 1.81 -10.56 16.29
C ASP A 115 1.59 -9.81 17.62
N ARG A 116 1.94 -8.51 17.66
CA ARG A 116 1.84 -7.69 18.89
C ARG A 116 0.46 -7.08 19.13
N TYR A 117 -0.22 -6.66 18.08
CA TYR A 117 -1.34 -5.74 18.20
C TYR A 117 -2.66 -6.23 17.59
N HIS A 118 -2.65 -7.27 16.71
CA HIS A 118 -3.90 -7.64 16.01
C HIS A 118 -5.05 -7.90 16.99
N GLN A 119 -4.86 -8.80 17.95
CA GLN A 119 -5.89 -9.16 18.91
C GLN A 119 -6.29 -7.96 19.79
N ARG A 120 -5.33 -7.18 20.27
CA ARG A 120 -5.58 -5.97 21.07
C ARG A 120 -6.39 -4.92 20.31
N ALA A 121 -6.11 -4.75 19.01
CA ALA A 121 -6.86 -3.83 18.18
C ALA A 121 -8.27 -4.34 17.88
N VAL A 122 -8.47 -5.66 17.75
CA VAL A 122 -9.82 -6.27 17.68
C VAL A 122 -10.63 -5.95 18.94
N GLU A 123 -10.07 -6.20 20.10
CA GLU A 123 -10.71 -5.95 21.40
C GLU A 123 -11.02 -4.45 21.62
N ALA A 124 -10.11 -3.58 21.21
CA ALA A 124 -10.28 -2.12 21.26
C ALA A 124 -11.24 -1.57 20.19
N ARG A 125 -11.67 -2.40 19.21
CA ARG A 125 -12.43 -2.01 18.02
C ARG A 125 -11.71 -0.93 17.20
N VAL A 126 -10.41 -1.13 16.98
CA VAL A 126 -9.56 -0.21 16.21
C VAL A 126 -9.19 -0.86 14.89
N ARG A 127 -9.25 -0.08 13.82
CA ARG A 127 -8.73 -0.45 12.50
C ARG A 127 -7.33 0.11 12.35
N ILE A 128 -6.36 -0.77 12.16
CA ILE A 128 -4.98 -0.41 11.80
C ILE A 128 -4.77 -0.92 10.38
N VAL A 129 -4.81 -0.03 9.39
CA VAL A 129 -4.71 -0.40 7.98
C VAL A 129 -3.34 -0.02 7.46
N THR A 130 -2.53 -1.02 7.16
CA THR A 130 -1.23 -0.87 6.49
C THR A 130 -1.38 -1.18 4.99
N LEU A 131 -0.31 -1.02 4.22
CA LEU A 131 -0.32 -1.35 2.79
C LEU A 131 -1.30 -0.49 1.96
N CYS A 132 -1.67 0.71 2.44
CA CYS A 132 -2.68 1.52 1.76
C CYS A 132 -2.09 2.43 0.67
N GLY A 133 -1.08 1.93 -0.05
CA GLY A 133 -0.44 2.57 -1.20
C GLY A 133 -0.69 1.82 -2.50
N PHE A 134 -0.08 2.31 -3.58
CA PHE A 134 -0.18 1.70 -4.92
C PHE A 134 0.30 0.24 -4.93
N SER A 135 1.40 -0.05 -4.25
CA SER A 135 1.95 -1.40 -4.19
C SER A 135 1.12 -2.34 -3.31
N SER A 136 -0.18 -2.19 -3.24
CA SER A 136 -1.07 -3.20 -2.65
C SER A 136 -2.53 -2.92 -2.98
N VAL A 137 -2.98 -1.66 -2.88
CA VAL A 137 -4.42 -1.34 -3.05
C VAL A 137 -4.99 -1.83 -4.37
N PRO A 138 -4.40 -1.55 -5.55
CA PRO A 138 -4.98 -2.02 -6.80
C PRO A 138 -5.06 -3.55 -6.89
N ALA A 139 -4.00 -4.26 -6.51
CA ALA A 139 -3.98 -5.72 -6.59
C ALA A 139 -4.95 -6.36 -5.59
N ASP A 140 -4.98 -5.89 -4.36
CA ASP A 140 -5.88 -6.37 -3.30
C ASP A 140 -7.35 -6.12 -3.64
N LEU A 141 -7.70 -4.94 -4.16
CA LEU A 141 -9.06 -4.64 -4.61
C LEU A 141 -9.47 -5.42 -5.87
N ALA A 142 -8.55 -5.64 -6.82
CA ALA A 142 -8.85 -6.44 -8.01
C ALA A 142 -9.19 -7.89 -7.62
N VAL A 143 -8.41 -8.50 -6.71
CA VAL A 143 -8.67 -9.84 -6.19
C VAL A 143 -9.97 -9.89 -5.37
N TYR A 144 -10.24 -8.86 -4.55
CA TYR A 144 -11.51 -8.71 -3.84
C TYR A 144 -12.71 -8.70 -4.80
N LEU A 145 -12.66 -7.90 -5.87
CA LEU A 145 -13.72 -7.81 -6.87
C LEU A 145 -13.91 -9.13 -7.64
N LEU A 146 -12.81 -9.81 -8.01
CA LEU A 146 -12.86 -11.13 -8.64
C LEU A 146 -13.53 -12.16 -7.72
N ASN A 147 -13.12 -12.21 -6.46
CA ASN A 147 -13.73 -13.13 -5.50
C ASN A 147 -15.22 -12.88 -5.34
N LYS A 148 -15.62 -11.61 -5.29
CA LYS A 148 -17.04 -11.21 -5.24
C LYS A 148 -17.81 -11.62 -6.50
N SER A 149 -17.26 -11.36 -7.69
CA SER A 149 -17.89 -11.70 -8.97
C SER A 149 -18.03 -13.21 -9.19
N LEU A 150 -17.11 -14.00 -8.64
CA LEU A 150 -17.08 -15.47 -8.66
C LEU A 150 -17.78 -16.09 -7.43
N ALA A 151 -18.66 -15.32 -6.76
CA ALA A 151 -19.47 -15.76 -5.63
C ALA A 151 -18.65 -16.35 -4.46
N GLY A 152 -17.48 -15.77 -4.16
CA GLY A 152 -16.60 -16.20 -3.07
C GLY A 152 -15.78 -17.47 -3.35
N ARG A 153 -15.73 -17.93 -4.61
CA ARG A 153 -15.07 -19.18 -5.00
C ARG A 153 -13.77 -19.00 -5.78
N LEU A 154 -13.17 -17.80 -5.74
CA LEU A 154 -11.89 -17.56 -6.39
C LEU A 154 -10.82 -18.49 -5.82
N ALA A 155 -10.18 -19.31 -6.67
CA ALA A 155 -9.12 -20.24 -6.30
C ALA A 155 -7.74 -19.74 -6.72
N GLU A 156 -7.64 -19.20 -7.93
CA GLU A 156 -6.39 -18.71 -8.51
C GLU A 156 -6.58 -17.35 -9.16
N ALA A 157 -5.56 -16.48 -9.06
CA ALA A 157 -5.54 -15.20 -9.75
C ALA A 157 -4.11 -14.86 -10.23
N LYS A 158 -4.03 -14.23 -11.41
CA LYS A 158 -2.78 -13.75 -12.00
C LYS A 158 -2.90 -12.27 -12.33
N GLY A 159 -2.05 -11.45 -11.71
CA GLY A 159 -1.94 -10.02 -11.94
C GLY A 159 -0.89 -9.67 -13.01
N PHE A 160 -1.22 -8.73 -13.87
CA PHE A 160 -0.39 -8.26 -14.96
C PHE A 160 -0.34 -6.74 -14.95
N PHE A 161 0.78 -6.19 -14.48
CA PHE A 161 1.01 -4.75 -14.44
C PHE A 161 1.66 -4.24 -15.71
N GLN A 162 1.12 -3.17 -16.25
CA GLN A 162 1.75 -2.34 -17.28
C GLN A 162 1.80 -0.90 -16.77
N MET A 163 2.96 -0.27 -16.91
CA MET A 163 3.15 1.11 -16.46
C MET A 163 3.95 1.90 -17.49
N GLY A 164 3.63 3.19 -17.61
CA GLY A 164 4.38 4.14 -18.40
C GLY A 164 4.79 5.33 -17.55
N GLY A 165 6.08 5.65 -17.54
CA GLY A 165 6.62 6.70 -16.68
C GLY A 165 6.69 6.32 -15.20
N GLY A 166 6.87 7.33 -14.36
CA GLY A 166 6.99 7.16 -12.92
C GLY A 166 8.43 6.92 -12.44
N SER A 167 8.66 7.21 -11.17
CA SER A 167 9.94 6.93 -10.51
C SER A 167 9.77 6.79 -9.01
N PHE A 168 10.79 6.19 -8.37
CA PHE A 168 10.83 6.09 -6.91
C PHE A 168 11.12 7.45 -6.27
N ASN A 169 10.55 7.69 -5.08
CA ASN A 169 10.91 8.81 -4.23
C ASN A 169 11.94 8.37 -3.16
N GLY A 170 12.54 9.34 -2.48
CA GLY A 170 13.57 9.08 -1.46
C GLY A 170 13.07 8.26 -0.27
N GLY A 171 11.76 8.30 0.05
CA GLY A 171 11.15 7.46 1.07
C GLY A 171 11.17 5.98 0.68
N THR A 172 10.80 5.66 -0.56
CA THR A 172 10.86 4.29 -1.10
C THR A 172 12.29 3.74 -1.09
N ILE A 173 13.27 4.55 -1.55
CA ILE A 173 14.69 4.15 -1.52
C ILE A 173 15.17 3.90 -0.08
N SER A 174 14.74 4.71 0.88
CA SER A 174 15.09 4.53 2.30
C SER A 174 14.48 3.26 2.89
N SER A 175 13.23 2.94 2.61
CA SER A 175 12.59 1.68 3.07
C SER A 175 13.26 0.44 2.46
N MET A 176 13.58 0.47 1.16
CA MET A 176 14.35 -0.62 0.50
C MET A 176 15.73 -0.79 1.14
N ALA A 177 16.43 0.30 1.43
CA ALA A 177 17.74 0.25 2.08
C ALA A 177 17.65 -0.35 3.48
N ASN A 178 16.64 0.04 4.27
CA ASN A 178 16.44 -0.48 5.62
C ASN A 178 16.13 -1.98 5.64
N ALA A 179 15.34 -2.50 4.69
CA ALA A 179 15.06 -3.93 4.57
C ALA A 179 16.36 -4.76 4.38
N HIS A 180 17.32 -4.23 3.61
CA HIS A 180 18.60 -4.90 3.44
C HIS A 180 19.52 -4.79 4.68
N VAL A 181 19.44 -3.68 5.42
CA VAL A 181 20.26 -3.49 6.65
C VAL A 181 19.74 -4.35 7.79
N SER A 182 18.43 -4.47 7.94
CA SER A 182 17.80 -5.26 9.01
C SER A 182 17.87 -6.78 8.78
N GLY A 183 18.23 -7.24 7.58
CA GLY A 183 18.21 -8.66 7.21
C GLY A 183 16.80 -9.20 6.97
N ASP A 184 15.81 -8.35 6.83
CA ASP A 184 14.41 -8.74 6.65
C ASP A 184 14.12 -9.38 5.29
N VAL A 185 15.01 -9.20 4.29
CA VAL A 185 14.83 -9.69 2.91
C VAL A 185 14.55 -11.19 2.84
N GLU A 186 15.20 -12.01 3.70
CA GLU A 186 14.95 -13.46 3.72
C GLU A 186 13.55 -13.79 4.27
N ARG A 187 13.09 -13.07 5.29
CA ARG A 187 11.74 -13.24 5.85
C ARG A 187 10.66 -12.80 4.86
N GLU A 188 10.96 -11.77 4.06
CA GLU A 188 10.04 -11.27 3.02
C GLU A 188 9.80 -12.27 1.89
N ARG A 189 10.62 -13.31 1.74
CA ARG A 189 10.42 -14.37 0.74
C ARG A 189 9.24 -15.29 1.06
N ASP A 190 8.82 -15.36 2.32
CA ASP A 190 7.64 -16.15 2.70
C ASP A 190 6.35 -15.47 2.19
N PRO A 191 5.62 -16.04 1.22
CA PRO A 191 4.38 -15.47 0.73
C PRO A 191 3.28 -15.40 1.80
N PHE A 192 3.33 -16.25 2.82
CA PHE A 192 2.40 -16.28 3.94
C PHE A 192 2.86 -15.49 5.17
N LEU A 193 3.89 -14.67 5.04
CA LEU A 193 4.44 -13.90 6.14
C LEU A 193 3.36 -13.16 6.96
N LEU A 194 2.32 -12.63 6.31
CA LEU A 194 1.25 -11.89 6.97
C LEU A 194 0.06 -12.77 7.41
N VAL A 195 0.16 -14.10 7.27
CA VAL A 195 -0.89 -15.06 7.68
C VAL A 195 -0.38 -15.93 8.83
N PRO A 196 -0.52 -15.47 10.11
CA PRO A 196 -0.07 -16.24 11.26
C PRO A 196 -0.75 -17.62 11.34
N GLY A 197 0.03 -18.65 11.73
CA GLY A 197 -0.47 -20.01 11.86
C GLY A 197 -0.57 -20.78 10.55
N HIS A 198 -0.37 -20.15 9.42
CA HIS A 198 -0.21 -20.86 8.16
C HIS A 198 1.17 -21.52 8.15
N ARG A 199 1.22 -22.78 8.48
CA ARG A 199 2.43 -23.61 8.28
C ARG A 199 2.24 -24.29 6.94
N GLY A 200 3.11 -23.95 5.99
CA GLY A 200 3.11 -24.49 4.65
C GLY A 200 2.97 -26.01 4.65
N ALA A 201 1.75 -26.48 4.54
CA ALA A 201 1.48 -27.86 4.21
C ALA A 201 1.34 -27.91 2.69
N ALA A 202 2.24 -28.63 2.03
CA ALA A 202 2.04 -29.42 0.81
C ALA A 202 1.10 -28.93 -0.33
N GLU A 203 0.51 -27.75 -0.26
CA GLU A 203 -0.27 -27.16 -1.33
C GLU A 203 0.68 -26.34 -2.20
N ARG A 204 0.59 -26.52 -3.51
CA ARG A 204 1.30 -25.74 -4.52
C ARG A 204 1.10 -24.26 -4.26
N ILE A 205 2.02 -23.66 -3.51
CA ILE A 205 2.19 -22.23 -3.46
C ILE A 205 3.16 -21.94 -4.58
N GLU A 206 2.66 -21.34 -5.62
CA GLU A 206 3.57 -20.80 -6.61
C GLU A 206 4.25 -19.59 -5.94
N ASP A 207 5.56 -19.66 -5.75
CA ASP A 207 6.39 -18.53 -5.38
C ASP A 207 6.10 -17.33 -6.28
N ASP A 208 6.48 -16.14 -5.83
CA ASP A 208 6.44 -14.93 -6.70
C ASP A 208 7.10 -15.26 -8.05
N ALA A 209 6.53 -14.73 -9.15
CA ALA A 209 6.98 -15.04 -10.50
C ALA A 209 8.48 -14.79 -10.68
N LYS A 210 9.21 -15.77 -11.22
CA LYS A 210 10.66 -15.69 -11.41
C LYS A 210 11.01 -15.64 -12.90
N GLY A 211 11.99 -14.79 -13.24
CA GLY A 211 12.56 -14.73 -14.59
C GLY A 211 11.62 -14.12 -15.64
N VAL A 212 12.17 -13.97 -16.84
CA VAL A 212 11.45 -13.47 -18.02
C VAL A 212 10.79 -14.65 -18.75
N ARG A 213 9.50 -14.52 -19.06
CA ARG A 213 8.74 -15.59 -19.74
C ARG A 213 7.65 -14.99 -20.65
N TYR A 214 7.21 -15.78 -21.64
CA TYR A 214 6.00 -15.45 -22.39
C TYR A 214 4.80 -16.04 -21.67
N ASP A 215 3.84 -15.21 -21.28
CA ASP A 215 2.61 -15.65 -20.64
C ASP A 215 1.46 -15.70 -21.67
N ARG A 216 0.87 -16.88 -21.83
CA ARG A 216 -0.20 -17.14 -22.81
C ARG A 216 -1.52 -16.50 -22.39
N THR A 217 -1.76 -16.27 -21.09
CA THR A 217 -2.99 -15.65 -20.60
C THR A 217 -3.14 -14.21 -21.12
N ILE A 218 -2.03 -13.46 -21.11
CA ILE A 218 -2.01 -12.07 -21.57
C ILE A 218 -1.45 -11.93 -23.00
N GLY A 219 -0.87 -13.00 -23.58
CA GLY A 219 -0.29 -12.98 -24.91
C GLY A 219 0.95 -12.07 -25.04
N ALA A 220 1.76 -11.95 -23.99
CA ALA A 220 2.88 -11.02 -23.94
C ALA A 220 4.07 -11.56 -23.11
N TRP A 221 5.24 -10.94 -23.30
CA TRP A 221 6.40 -11.19 -22.46
C TRP A 221 6.22 -10.53 -21.09
N THR A 222 6.64 -11.24 -20.04
CA THR A 222 6.54 -10.79 -18.66
C THR A 222 7.88 -10.87 -17.95
N ALA A 223 8.05 -10.05 -16.92
CA ALA A 223 9.15 -10.07 -15.99
C ALA A 223 8.61 -10.04 -14.55
N PRO A 224 9.40 -10.42 -13.52
CA PRO A 224 9.00 -10.33 -12.14
C PRO A 224 8.52 -8.92 -11.77
N SER A 225 7.44 -8.82 -11.02
CA SER A 225 6.98 -7.54 -10.46
C SER A 225 7.78 -7.19 -9.20
N PRO A 226 8.34 -5.99 -9.10
CA PRO A 226 9.01 -5.54 -7.88
C PRO A 226 8.04 -5.31 -6.73
N MET A 227 6.73 -5.27 -6.99
CA MET A 227 5.68 -5.08 -5.99
C MET A 227 5.16 -6.40 -5.41
N ALA A 228 5.45 -7.54 -6.06
CA ALA A 228 4.94 -8.86 -5.67
C ALA A 228 5.20 -9.20 -4.20
N THR A 229 6.34 -8.76 -3.63
CA THR A 229 6.69 -8.99 -2.23
C THR A 229 5.74 -8.32 -1.23
N SER A 230 5.06 -7.23 -1.59
CA SER A 230 4.02 -6.61 -0.77
C SER A 230 2.62 -7.05 -1.19
N ASP A 231 2.36 -7.08 -2.50
CA ASP A 231 1.03 -7.36 -3.05
C ASP A 231 0.55 -8.78 -2.75
N THR A 232 1.40 -9.78 -2.98
CA THR A 232 1.07 -11.19 -2.65
C THR A 232 0.76 -11.34 -1.17
N ARG A 233 1.56 -10.75 -0.28
CA ARG A 233 1.35 -10.83 1.19
C ARG A 233 0.06 -10.14 1.60
N ALA A 234 -0.26 -8.99 1.02
CA ALA A 234 -1.52 -8.27 1.25
C ALA A 234 -2.73 -9.11 0.82
N ILE A 235 -2.71 -9.66 -0.39
CA ILE A 235 -3.79 -10.47 -0.96
C ILE A 235 -4.03 -11.73 -0.14
N LEU A 236 -2.97 -12.47 0.21
CA LEU A 236 -3.08 -13.69 1.02
C LEU A 236 -3.61 -13.36 2.43
N ARG A 237 -3.22 -12.22 3.01
CA ARG A 237 -3.77 -11.73 4.28
C ARG A 237 -5.24 -11.39 4.15
N SER A 238 -5.66 -10.67 3.10
CA SER A 238 -7.05 -10.33 2.82
C SER A 238 -7.91 -11.57 2.66
N ALA A 239 -7.44 -12.55 1.89
CA ALA A 239 -8.13 -13.83 1.71
C ALA A 239 -8.29 -14.56 3.05
N ALA A 240 -7.24 -14.65 3.86
CA ALA A 240 -7.29 -15.29 5.17
C ALA A 240 -8.25 -14.59 6.15
N LEU A 241 -8.26 -13.26 6.18
CA LEU A 241 -9.21 -12.47 6.99
C LEU A 241 -10.66 -12.69 6.55
N GLY A 242 -10.90 -12.92 5.26
CA GLY A 242 -12.21 -13.28 4.70
C GLY A 242 -12.56 -14.77 4.78
N GLY A 243 -11.73 -15.61 5.41
CA GLY A 243 -11.95 -17.05 5.48
C GLY A 243 -11.73 -17.79 4.16
N ASN A 244 -11.08 -17.16 3.17
CA ASN A 244 -10.81 -17.68 1.84
C ASN A 244 -9.33 -18.06 1.67
N ARG A 245 -9.06 -18.84 0.61
CA ARG A 245 -7.70 -19.13 0.15
C ARG A 245 -7.61 -18.83 -1.34
N VAL A 246 -6.55 -18.17 -1.76
CA VAL A 246 -6.28 -17.86 -3.17
C VAL A 246 -4.82 -18.10 -3.46
N ILE A 247 -4.51 -18.64 -4.64
CA ILE A 247 -3.16 -18.64 -5.20
C ILE A 247 -3.03 -17.38 -6.04
N TYR A 248 -2.02 -16.58 -5.77
CA TYR A 248 -1.80 -15.31 -6.50
C TYR A 248 -0.37 -15.21 -6.99
N GLN A 249 -0.24 -14.79 -8.24
CA GLN A 249 1.04 -14.40 -8.85
C GLN A 249 0.87 -13.11 -9.62
N GLU A 250 1.93 -12.29 -9.69
CA GLU A 250 1.92 -11.12 -10.55
C GLU A 250 3.20 -10.93 -11.34
N SER A 251 3.10 -10.21 -12.43
CA SER A 251 4.20 -9.92 -13.33
C SER A 251 4.05 -8.55 -13.98
N MET A 252 5.17 -7.94 -14.34
CA MET A 252 5.21 -6.80 -15.26
C MET A 252 5.04 -7.28 -16.68
N VAL A 253 4.30 -6.54 -17.52
CA VAL A 253 3.95 -6.92 -18.90
C VAL A 253 4.65 -6.04 -19.93
N PHE A 254 5.16 -6.67 -20.98
CA PHE A 254 5.86 -6.03 -22.09
C PHE A 254 5.27 -6.50 -23.43
N PRO A 255 4.18 -5.85 -23.91
CA PRO A 255 3.47 -6.30 -25.11
C PRO A 255 4.20 -5.92 -26.41
N GLY A 256 3.82 -6.58 -27.50
CA GLY A 256 4.24 -6.26 -28.88
C GLY A 256 5.67 -6.66 -29.24
N LEU A 257 6.10 -6.21 -30.43
CA LEU A 257 7.42 -6.47 -30.95
C LEU A 257 8.51 -5.89 -30.03
N GLY A 258 9.56 -6.68 -29.73
CA GLY A 258 10.59 -6.29 -28.77
C GLY A 258 10.21 -6.44 -27.29
N GLY A 259 9.05 -7.02 -26.98
CA GLY A 259 8.60 -7.27 -25.60
C GLY A 259 9.60 -8.07 -24.78
N MET A 260 10.21 -9.11 -25.39
CA MET A 260 11.26 -9.92 -24.75
C MET A 260 12.47 -9.07 -24.33
N VAL A 261 12.97 -8.24 -25.23
CA VAL A 261 14.15 -7.40 -24.96
C VAL A 261 13.86 -6.39 -23.85
N ARG A 262 12.66 -5.78 -23.87
CA ARG A 262 12.23 -4.85 -22.80
C ARG A 262 12.05 -5.56 -21.47
N ALA A 263 11.50 -6.77 -21.46
CA ALA A 263 11.34 -7.58 -20.24
C ALA A 263 12.71 -7.95 -19.63
N ILE A 264 13.67 -8.38 -20.48
CA ILE A 264 15.05 -8.68 -20.05
C ILE A 264 15.71 -7.42 -19.52
N GLY A 265 15.63 -6.29 -20.24
CA GLY A 265 16.20 -5.01 -19.81
C GLY A 265 15.62 -4.55 -18.47
N PHE A 266 14.31 -4.66 -18.28
CA PHE A 266 13.65 -4.34 -17.02
C PHE A 266 14.14 -5.25 -15.89
N ALA A 267 14.15 -6.57 -16.08
CA ALA A 267 14.63 -7.51 -15.07
C ALA A 267 16.10 -7.26 -14.69
N ALA A 268 16.95 -6.90 -15.66
CA ALA A 268 18.34 -6.54 -15.41
C ALA A 268 18.47 -5.26 -14.56
N VAL A 269 17.65 -4.23 -14.84
CA VAL A 269 17.63 -2.99 -14.03
C VAL A 269 17.20 -3.26 -12.60
N ILE A 270 16.13 -4.04 -12.39
CA ILE A 270 15.66 -4.40 -11.04
C ILE A 270 16.71 -5.23 -10.30
N GLY A 271 17.34 -6.21 -10.98
CA GLY A 271 18.41 -7.02 -10.40
C GLY A 271 19.65 -6.19 -10.04
N ALA A 272 20.01 -5.21 -10.88
CA ALA A 272 21.10 -4.29 -10.58
C ALA A 272 20.78 -3.41 -9.36
N LEU A 273 19.56 -2.90 -9.25
CA LEU A 273 19.11 -2.12 -8.10
C LEU A 273 19.17 -2.94 -6.80
N ASP A 274 18.69 -4.19 -6.82
CA ASP A 274 18.79 -5.11 -5.67
C ASP A 274 20.27 -5.36 -5.28
N ALA A 275 21.13 -5.61 -6.25
CA ALA A 275 22.58 -5.79 -6.01
C ALA A 275 23.23 -4.53 -5.40
N MET A 276 22.84 -3.34 -5.88
CA MET A 276 23.30 -2.08 -5.31
C MET A 276 22.82 -1.86 -3.87
N MET A 277 21.59 -2.29 -3.56
CA MET A 277 21.03 -2.20 -2.19
C MET A 277 21.74 -3.17 -1.21
N ARG A 278 22.19 -4.33 -1.68
CA ARG A 278 22.96 -5.29 -0.86
C ARG A 278 24.34 -4.77 -0.45
N ASN A 279 24.97 -3.97 -1.30
CA ASN A 279 26.30 -3.41 -1.02
C ASN A 279 26.19 -2.06 -0.30
N GLY A 280 26.80 -1.96 0.89
CA GLY A 280 26.72 -0.75 1.72
C GLY A 280 27.21 0.53 1.05
N VAL A 281 28.27 0.47 0.22
CA VAL A 281 28.83 1.64 -0.46
C VAL A 281 27.87 2.17 -1.52
N THR A 282 27.37 1.28 -2.40
CA THR A 282 26.43 1.67 -3.47
C THR A 282 25.06 2.05 -2.92
N ARG A 283 24.60 1.41 -1.86
CA ARG A 283 23.37 1.77 -1.14
C ARG A 283 23.45 3.19 -0.58
N ASN A 284 24.54 3.54 0.09
CA ASN A 284 24.76 4.89 0.62
C ASN A 284 24.84 5.94 -0.50
N LEU A 285 25.40 5.58 -1.66
CA LEU A 285 25.43 6.45 -2.83
C LEU A 285 24.02 6.69 -3.38
N LEU A 286 23.19 5.64 -3.52
CA LEU A 286 21.81 5.78 -3.96
C LEU A 286 20.99 6.67 -3.02
N GLN A 287 21.14 6.51 -1.70
CA GLN A 287 20.45 7.36 -0.72
C GLN A 287 20.90 8.83 -0.78
N LYS A 288 22.15 9.09 -1.16
CA LYS A 288 22.64 10.46 -1.39
C LYS A 288 22.11 11.07 -2.68
N LEU A 289 21.96 10.27 -3.74
CA LEU A 289 21.44 10.71 -5.04
C LEU A 289 19.92 10.97 -4.98
N ILE A 290 19.19 10.15 -4.22
CA ILE A 290 17.74 10.26 -4.04
C ILE A 290 17.45 10.39 -2.53
N PRO A 291 17.71 11.56 -1.93
CA PRO A 291 17.59 11.71 -0.48
C PRO A 291 16.13 11.73 0.00
N PRO A 292 15.88 11.42 1.29
CA PRO A 292 14.55 11.54 1.87
C PRO A 292 13.92 12.92 1.62
N GLY A 293 12.66 12.93 1.17
CA GLY A 293 11.92 14.15 0.84
C GLY A 293 12.08 14.62 -0.61
N SER A 294 12.91 13.95 -1.42
CA SER A 294 12.97 14.14 -2.88
C SER A 294 12.05 13.19 -3.62
N GLY A 295 11.74 13.53 -4.86
CA GLY A 295 10.90 12.72 -5.74
C GLY A 295 10.82 13.30 -7.16
N PRO A 296 10.05 12.66 -8.04
CA PRO A 296 9.88 13.11 -9.42
C PRO A 296 9.21 14.48 -9.51
N SER A 297 9.42 15.17 -10.63
CA SER A 297 8.74 16.43 -10.91
C SER A 297 7.23 16.21 -11.11
N GLU A 298 6.42 17.24 -10.87
CA GLU A 298 4.97 17.17 -11.10
C GLU A 298 4.63 16.77 -12.54
N LYS A 299 5.31 17.37 -13.53
CA LYS A 299 5.15 17.03 -14.94
C LYS A 299 5.41 15.54 -15.22
N ALA A 300 6.45 14.96 -14.61
CA ALA A 300 6.77 13.54 -14.78
C ALA A 300 5.71 12.65 -14.10
N MET A 301 5.22 13.06 -12.93
CA MET A 301 4.15 12.33 -12.23
C MET A 301 2.83 12.37 -12.99
N ASP A 302 2.49 13.51 -13.59
CA ASP A 302 1.20 13.68 -14.29
C ASP A 302 1.20 13.00 -15.67
N ALA A 303 2.36 12.84 -16.31
CA ALA A 303 2.51 12.12 -17.59
C ALA A 303 2.53 10.59 -17.46
N ALA A 304 2.63 10.08 -16.22
CA ALA A 304 2.69 8.65 -15.98
C ALA A 304 1.29 8.02 -15.96
N TRP A 305 1.23 6.70 -16.09
CA TRP A 305 -0.01 5.92 -16.02
C TRP A 305 0.29 4.48 -15.61
N PHE A 306 -0.74 3.76 -15.18
CA PHE A 306 -0.67 2.31 -14.97
C PHE A 306 -1.95 1.61 -15.43
N GLU A 307 -1.81 0.33 -15.73
CA GLU A 307 -2.88 -0.62 -15.91
C GLU A 307 -2.53 -1.92 -15.18
N LEU A 308 -3.47 -2.41 -14.38
CA LEU A 308 -3.44 -3.73 -13.78
C LEU A 308 -4.60 -4.54 -14.35
N ARG A 309 -4.30 -5.71 -14.90
CA ARG A 309 -5.29 -6.74 -15.25
C ARG A 309 -5.09 -7.94 -14.36
N VAL A 310 -6.14 -8.43 -13.75
CA VAL A 310 -6.09 -9.65 -12.93
C VAL A 310 -7.08 -10.65 -13.48
N TYR A 311 -6.57 -11.81 -13.87
CA TYR A 311 -7.38 -12.93 -14.36
C TYR A 311 -7.57 -13.91 -13.21
N GLY A 312 -8.82 -14.19 -12.86
CA GLY A 312 -9.19 -15.11 -11.80
C GLY A 312 -9.98 -16.31 -12.28
N SER A 313 -9.82 -17.43 -11.60
CA SER A 313 -10.61 -18.64 -11.87
C SER A 313 -11.02 -19.37 -10.59
N THR A 314 -12.15 -20.08 -10.68
CA THR A 314 -12.58 -21.04 -9.66
C THR A 314 -12.05 -22.43 -9.97
N LYS A 315 -12.13 -23.37 -9.00
CA LYS A 315 -11.76 -24.77 -9.21
C LYS A 315 -12.66 -25.46 -10.26
N GLU A 316 -13.88 -24.99 -10.41
CA GLU A 316 -14.88 -25.50 -11.37
C GLU A 316 -14.72 -24.91 -12.78
N GLY A 317 -13.76 -23.98 -12.98
CA GLY A 317 -13.42 -23.45 -14.28
C GLY A 317 -14.10 -22.13 -14.65
N ALA A 318 -14.97 -21.55 -13.80
CA ALA A 318 -15.50 -20.21 -14.01
C ALA A 318 -14.36 -19.17 -13.96
N LYS A 319 -14.40 -18.20 -14.87
CA LYS A 319 -13.32 -17.21 -15.02
C LYS A 319 -13.86 -15.78 -15.00
N ALA A 320 -13.05 -14.85 -14.54
CA ALA A 320 -13.33 -13.43 -14.59
C ALA A 320 -12.03 -12.63 -14.73
N GLU A 321 -12.16 -11.41 -15.25
CA GLU A 321 -11.09 -10.42 -15.34
C GLU A 321 -11.47 -9.18 -14.53
N ALA A 322 -10.56 -8.68 -13.70
CA ALA A 322 -10.65 -7.36 -13.10
C ALA A 322 -9.59 -6.44 -13.72
N VAL A 323 -9.97 -5.20 -13.98
CA VAL A 323 -9.09 -4.17 -14.56
C VAL A 323 -9.11 -2.94 -13.67
N ILE A 324 -7.92 -2.45 -13.31
CA ILE A 324 -7.76 -1.18 -12.60
C ILE A 324 -6.74 -0.35 -13.37
N ARG A 325 -7.14 0.89 -13.72
CA ARG A 325 -6.30 1.84 -14.46
C ARG A 325 -6.29 3.18 -13.78
N GLY A 326 -5.20 3.91 -13.95
CA GLY A 326 -5.11 5.28 -13.45
C GLY A 326 -4.06 6.10 -14.19
N ASN A 327 -4.38 7.38 -14.36
CA ASN A 327 -3.44 8.38 -14.82
C ASN A 327 -2.72 9.01 -13.63
N GLY A 328 -1.43 9.26 -13.79
CA GLY A 328 -0.52 9.73 -12.75
C GLY A 328 0.47 8.67 -12.28
N ASP A 329 1.55 9.14 -11.71
CA ASP A 329 2.62 8.29 -11.17
C ASP A 329 2.09 7.32 -10.11
N ALA A 330 2.33 6.06 -10.31
CA ALA A 330 1.86 4.98 -9.47
C ALA A 330 2.36 5.11 -8.03
N SER A 331 3.65 5.31 -7.85
CA SER A 331 4.30 5.35 -6.53
C SER A 331 3.93 6.57 -5.70
N ASN A 332 3.50 7.66 -6.33
CA ASN A 332 3.24 8.93 -5.64
C ASN A 332 1.79 9.39 -5.79
N ARG A 333 1.32 9.71 -7.02
CA ARG A 333 -0.05 10.23 -7.25
C ARG A 333 -1.12 9.21 -6.85
N ILE A 334 -0.96 7.95 -7.29
CA ILE A 334 -1.96 6.91 -6.99
C ILE A 334 -1.88 6.48 -5.53
N THR A 335 -0.67 6.34 -4.98
CA THR A 335 -0.48 6.06 -3.53
C THR A 335 -1.21 7.09 -2.66
N VAL A 336 -1.09 8.38 -2.98
CA VAL A 336 -1.77 9.45 -2.24
C VAL A 336 -3.29 9.33 -2.35
N LYS A 337 -3.84 9.05 -3.55
CA LYS A 337 -5.27 8.78 -3.71
C LYS A 337 -5.71 7.63 -2.81
N CYS A 338 -4.99 6.50 -2.84
CA CYS A 338 -5.34 5.31 -2.06
C CYS A 338 -5.40 5.59 -0.55
N VAL A 339 -4.35 6.19 0.01
CA VAL A 339 -4.28 6.41 1.46
C VAL A 339 -5.23 7.51 1.93
N CYS A 340 -5.38 8.59 1.15
CA CYS A 340 -6.28 9.69 1.52
C CYS A 340 -7.75 9.25 1.43
N GLU A 341 -8.14 8.54 0.37
CA GLU A 341 -9.50 8.00 0.25
C GLU A 341 -9.79 6.92 1.31
N GLY A 342 -8.79 6.12 1.68
CA GLY A 342 -8.90 5.20 2.81
C GLY A 342 -9.12 5.92 4.14
N ALA A 343 -8.39 7.02 4.40
CA ALA A 343 -8.57 7.82 5.61
C ALA A 343 -9.95 8.52 5.64
N LEU A 344 -10.40 9.05 4.50
CA LEU A 344 -11.75 9.62 4.36
C LEU A 344 -12.83 8.55 4.57
N ALA A 345 -12.65 7.35 4.04
CA ALA A 345 -13.57 6.22 4.23
C ALA A 345 -13.74 5.85 5.71
N MET A 346 -12.64 5.83 6.48
CA MET A 346 -12.71 5.54 7.93
C MET A 346 -13.59 6.51 8.72
N VAL A 347 -13.70 7.75 8.23
CA VAL A 347 -14.46 8.80 8.92
C VAL A 347 -15.88 8.94 8.38
N LEU A 348 -16.02 8.94 7.05
CA LEU A 348 -17.25 9.31 6.37
C LEU A 348 -18.15 8.12 6.04
N ASP A 349 -17.54 6.94 5.80
CA ASP A 349 -18.26 5.76 5.31
C ASP A 349 -18.10 4.55 6.24
N GLU A 350 -17.93 4.79 7.53
CA GLU A 350 -17.74 3.73 8.53
C GLU A 350 -18.88 2.68 8.48
N ALA A 351 -20.12 3.13 8.30
CA ALA A 351 -21.29 2.26 8.25
C ALA A 351 -21.35 1.38 6.99
N GLY A 352 -20.78 1.84 5.87
CA GLY A 352 -20.69 1.09 4.61
C GLY A 352 -19.49 0.16 4.50
N SER A 353 -18.51 0.33 5.39
CA SER A 353 -17.30 -0.48 5.39
C SER A 353 -17.50 -1.83 6.12
N PRO A 354 -16.76 -2.88 5.77
CA PRO A 354 -16.80 -4.15 6.50
C PRO A 354 -16.60 -3.96 7.99
N THR A 355 -17.36 -4.69 8.82
CA THR A 355 -17.19 -4.68 10.28
C THR A 355 -15.99 -5.54 10.66
N ALA A 356 -14.79 -5.02 10.45
CA ALA A 356 -13.52 -5.67 10.75
C ALA A 356 -12.62 -4.74 11.57
N TYR A 357 -11.92 -5.31 12.53
CA TYR A 357 -10.97 -4.60 13.41
C TYR A 357 -9.67 -5.39 13.50
N GLY A 358 -8.60 -4.76 13.97
CA GLY A 358 -7.28 -5.38 14.03
C GLY A 358 -6.30 -4.78 13.03
N ILE A 359 -5.22 -5.49 12.73
CA ILE A 359 -4.28 -5.16 11.66
C ILE A 359 -4.86 -5.70 10.36
N LEU A 360 -5.29 -4.79 9.48
CA LEU A 360 -6.07 -5.07 8.28
C LEU A 360 -5.31 -4.66 7.02
N THR A 361 -5.70 -5.28 5.92
CA THR A 361 -5.35 -4.87 4.55
C THR A 361 -6.44 -3.93 3.99
N PRO A 362 -6.17 -3.22 2.88
CA PRO A 362 -7.15 -2.28 2.32
C PRO A 362 -8.51 -2.91 1.99
N SER A 363 -8.54 -4.04 1.28
CA SER A 363 -9.80 -4.68 0.90
C SER A 363 -10.58 -5.21 2.10
N ALA A 364 -9.88 -5.78 3.10
CA ALA A 364 -10.49 -6.26 4.33
C ALA A 364 -11.07 -5.13 5.20
N ALA A 365 -10.46 -3.94 5.14
CA ALA A 365 -10.92 -2.78 5.91
C ALA A 365 -12.08 -2.03 5.25
N PHE A 366 -12.10 -1.96 3.91
CA PHE A 366 -12.98 -1.02 3.21
C PHE A 366 -13.90 -1.67 2.18
N GLY A 367 -13.52 -2.79 1.56
CA GLY A 367 -14.32 -3.45 0.54
C GLY A 367 -14.77 -2.50 -0.58
N ASP A 368 -16.08 -2.55 -0.90
CA ASP A 368 -16.68 -1.72 -1.95
C ASP A 368 -16.58 -0.22 -1.70
N VAL A 369 -16.49 0.22 -0.46
CA VAL A 369 -16.35 1.64 -0.11
C VAL A 369 -15.10 2.25 -0.75
N LEU A 370 -13.96 1.58 -0.62
CA LEU A 370 -12.72 2.08 -1.22
C LEU A 370 -12.76 2.01 -2.75
N VAL A 371 -13.38 0.98 -3.31
CA VAL A 371 -13.61 0.88 -4.77
C VAL A 371 -14.37 2.11 -5.27
N GLN A 372 -15.51 2.43 -4.66
CA GLN A 372 -16.34 3.58 -5.05
C GLN A 372 -15.58 4.90 -4.89
N ARG A 373 -14.87 5.10 -3.79
CA ARG A 373 -14.08 6.31 -3.56
C ARG A 373 -12.97 6.47 -4.59
N LEU A 374 -12.27 5.41 -4.95
CA LEU A 374 -11.21 5.46 -5.96
C LEU A 374 -11.77 5.72 -7.36
N VAL A 375 -12.97 5.24 -7.70
CA VAL A 375 -13.66 5.60 -8.95
C VAL A 375 -13.97 7.11 -8.98
N VAL A 376 -14.48 7.67 -7.88
CA VAL A 376 -14.68 9.13 -7.75
C VAL A 376 -13.34 9.87 -7.86
N ALA A 377 -12.26 9.32 -7.32
CA ALA A 377 -10.89 9.84 -7.44
C ALA A 377 -10.24 9.59 -8.82
N ARG A 378 -11.05 9.20 -9.83
CA ARG A 378 -10.64 9.02 -11.24
C ARG A 378 -9.70 7.82 -11.49
N LEU A 379 -9.87 6.72 -10.75
CA LEU A 379 -9.42 5.42 -11.20
C LEU A 379 -10.55 4.73 -11.99
N GLU A 380 -10.17 4.05 -13.06
CA GLU A 380 -11.08 3.16 -13.80
C GLU A 380 -10.99 1.78 -13.16
N ILE A 381 -12.10 1.29 -12.61
CA ILE A 381 -12.17 0.00 -11.93
C ILE A 381 -13.34 -0.78 -12.50
N GLY A 382 -13.07 -1.97 -13.02
CA GLY A 382 -14.10 -2.85 -13.59
C GLY A 382 -13.80 -4.32 -13.38
N VAL A 383 -14.87 -5.13 -13.42
CA VAL A 383 -14.79 -6.60 -13.41
C VAL A 383 -15.77 -7.17 -14.41
N MET A 384 -15.34 -8.20 -15.15
CA MET A 384 -16.18 -8.88 -16.14
C MET A 384 -15.99 -10.39 -16.08
N GLY A 385 -17.06 -11.16 -16.27
CA GLY A 385 -16.97 -12.60 -16.49
C GLY A 385 -16.32 -12.91 -17.84
N LEU A 386 -15.54 -13.98 -17.88
CA LEU A 386 -14.94 -14.48 -19.11
C LEU A 386 -15.62 -15.81 -19.51
N PRO A 387 -15.72 -16.11 -20.82
CA PRO A 387 -16.31 -17.34 -21.31
C PRO A 387 -15.53 -18.60 -20.90
#